data_70420d967803e6c9eb21736a57cb4959
#
_entry.id   70420d967803e6c9eb21736a57cb4959
#
_cell.length_a   1.000
_cell.length_b   1.000
_cell.length_c   1.000
_cell.angle_alpha   90.00
_cell.angle_beta   90.00
_cell.angle_gamma   90.00
#
_symmetry.space_group_name_H-M   'P 1'
#
loop_
_entity.id
_entity.type
_entity.pdbx_description
1 polymer ?
#
loop_
_entity_poly.entity_id
_entity_poly.type
_entity_poly.pdbx_seq_one_letter_code
_entity_poly.pdbx_strand_id
1 'polypeptide(L)'
;MTRPRLSKAETRILEQYWKLGTSSVREILDSLPEEERVAYTTLQTLVYRLEQKGALRRVKKIGNAQLFAPAIDQRELRSGLVRDLLELFGGSPRLLVSNLLETGALTLRDLKLLQDARTGRGRGGKSHG
;
A
#
# COMPACT_ATOMS: atom_id res chain seq x y z
N MET A 1 -2.34 12.25 -15.45
CA MET A 1 -3.04 11.06 -14.96
C MET A 1 -3.13 11.08 -13.46
N THR A 2 -4.33 11.00 -12.94
CA THR A 2 -4.54 11.11 -11.49
C THR A 2 -4.51 9.75 -10.83
N ARG A 3 -3.77 9.63 -9.75
CA ARG A 3 -3.79 8.41 -8.99
C ARG A 3 -5.08 8.36 -8.17
N PRO A 4 -5.59 7.16 -7.91
CA PRO A 4 -6.81 7.06 -7.11
C PRO A 4 -6.55 7.53 -5.67
N ARG A 5 -7.55 8.17 -5.10
CA ARG A 5 -7.50 8.55 -3.70
C ARG A 5 -8.19 7.48 -2.89
N LEU A 6 -7.42 6.79 -2.11
CA LEU A 6 -7.95 5.68 -1.32
C LEU A 6 -8.12 6.10 0.12
N SER A 7 -9.23 5.69 0.71
CA SER A 7 -9.43 5.87 2.14
C SER A 7 -8.51 4.91 2.89
N LYS A 8 -8.41 5.11 4.19
CA LYS A 8 -7.62 4.23 5.04
C LYS A 8 -8.13 2.81 4.97
N ALA A 9 -9.45 2.64 5.02
CA ALA A 9 -10.06 1.31 4.95
C ALA A 9 -9.80 0.68 3.58
N GLU A 10 -9.94 1.46 2.51
CA GLU A 10 -9.69 0.94 1.17
C GLU A 10 -8.25 0.51 1.00
N THR A 11 -7.32 1.31 1.52
CA THR A 11 -5.90 0.97 1.44
C THR A 11 -5.61 -0.34 2.16
N ARG A 12 -6.22 -0.53 3.33
CA ARG A 12 -6.03 -1.76 4.10
C ARG A 12 -6.49 -2.99 3.31
N ILE A 13 -7.63 -2.88 2.65
CA ILE A 13 -8.15 -4.00 1.87
C ILE A 13 -7.29 -4.25 0.63
N LEU A 14 -6.84 -3.19 -0.02
CA LEU A 14 -5.96 -3.34 -1.16
C LEU A 14 -4.66 -4.05 -0.76
N GLU A 15 -4.15 -3.74 0.43
CA GLU A 15 -2.96 -4.43 0.95
C GLU A 15 -3.18 -5.93 1.05
N GLN A 16 -4.39 -6.35 1.45
CA GLN A 16 -4.69 -7.77 1.52
C GLN A 16 -4.67 -8.40 0.13
N TYR A 17 -5.19 -7.67 -0.86
CA TYR A 17 -5.15 -8.17 -2.23
C TYR A 17 -3.72 -8.29 -2.75
N TRP A 18 -2.85 -7.34 -2.42
CA TRP A 18 -1.45 -7.47 -2.81
C TRP A 18 -0.80 -8.68 -2.14
N LYS A 19 -1.21 -8.97 -0.93
CA LYS A 19 -0.65 -10.08 -0.16
C LYS A 19 -1.15 -11.43 -0.67
N LEU A 20 -2.46 -11.54 -0.91
CA LEU A 20 -3.07 -12.81 -1.31
C LEU A 20 -3.10 -13.02 -2.81
N GLY A 21 -3.11 -11.95 -3.58
CA GLY A 21 -3.31 -12.05 -5.01
C GLY A 21 -4.79 -12.09 -5.36
N THR A 22 -5.10 -12.67 -6.51
CA THR A 22 -6.47 -12.79 -6.99
C THR A 22 -7.33 -13.53 -5.98
N SER A 23 -8.38 -12.89 -5.51
CA SER A 23 -9.19 -13.44 -4.42
C SER A 23 -10.63 -12.96 -4.52
N SER A 24 -11.53 -13.73 -3.91
CA SER A 24 -12.91 -13.32 -3.73
C SER A 24 -13.02 -12.44 -2.48
N VAL A 25 -14.16 -11.76 -2.36
CA VAL A 25 -14.42 -10.96 -1.17
C VAL A 25 -14.39 -11.84 0.09
N ARG A 26 -14.96 -13.05 -0.02
CA ARG A 26 -14.99 -13.98 1.12
C ARG A 26 -13.58 -14.37 1.55
N GLU A 27 -12.72 -14.64 0.58
CA GLU A 27 -11.34 -15.00 0.90
C GLU A 27 -10.60 -13.88 1.60
N ILE A 28 -10.83 -12.65 1.17
CA ILE A 28 -10.22 -11.49 1.82
C ILE A 28 -10.76 -11.37 3.24
N LEU A 29 -12.06 -11.49 3.42
CA LEU A 29 -12.66 -11.39 4.75
C LEU A 29 -12.07 -12.42 5.69
N ASP A 30 -11.97 -13.66 5.22
CA ASP A 30 -11.44 -14.75 6.04
C ASP A 30 -9.96 -14.57 6.37
N SER A 31 -9.24 -13.80 5.56
CA SER A 31 -7.81 -13.58 5.77
C SER A 31 -7.53 -12.46 6.77
N LEU A 32 -8.53 -11.64 7.08
CA LEU A 32 -8.33 -10.53 8.00
C LEU A 32 -8.27 -11.02 9.44
N PRO A 33 -7.42 -10.41 10.27
CA PRO A 33 -7.46 -10.68 11.70
C PRO A 33 -8.86 -10.43 12.25
N GLU A 34 -9.22 -11.18 13.26
CA GLU A 34 -10.59 -11.13 13.78
C GLU A 34 -11.00 -9.71 14.15
N GLU A 35 -10.09 -8.96 14.75
CA GLU A 35 -10.40 -7.59 15.19
C GLU A 35 -10.58 -6.62 14.04
N GLU A 36 -10.19 -7.01 12.82
CA GLU A 36 -10.36 -6.15 11.64
C GLU A 36 -11.53 -6.58 10.77
N ARG A 37 -12.18 -7.67 11.12
CA ARG A 37 -13.28 -8.18 10.31
C ARG A 37 -14.50 -7.29 10.41
N VAL A 38 -15.12 -7.08 9.27
CA VAL A 38 -16.34 -6.30 9.17
C VAL A 38 -17.41 -7.18 8.55
N ALA A 39 -18.62 -6.67 8.44
CA ALA A 39 -19.69 -7.40 7.76
C ALA A 39 -19.28 -7.64 6.31
N TYR A 40 -19.69 -8.76 5.76
CA TYR A 40 -19.39 -9.10 4.38
C TYR A 40 -19.83 -7.99 3.42
N THR A 41 -21.03 -7.45 3.63
CA THR A 41 -21.54 -6.40 2.77
C THR A 41 -20.70 -5.12 2.85
N THR A 42 -20.16 -4.83 4.03
CA THR A 42 -19.28 -3.68 4.20
C THR A 42 -18.01 -3.87 3.39
N LEU A 43 -17.41 -5.06 3.49
CA LEU A 43 -16.20 -5.36 2.73
C LEU A 43 -16.50 -5.35 1.23
N GLN A 44 -17.63 -5.90 0.84
CA GLN A 44 -18.02 -5.90 -0.57
C GLN A 44 -18.11 -4.48 -1.12
N THR A 45 -18.66 -3.56 -0.33
CA THR A 45 -18.75 -2.16 -0.73
C THR A 45 -17.35 -1.56 -0.93
N LEU A 46 -16.42 -1.87 -0.03
CA LEU A 46 -15.05 -1.37 -0.14
C LEU A 46 -14.38 -1.93 -1.41
N VAL A 47 -14.59 -3.20 -1.69
CA VAL A 47 -14.02 -3.82 -2.88
C VAL A 47 -14.58 -3.18 -4.15
N TYR A 48 -15.89 -2.94 -4.18
CA TYR A 48 -16.50 -2.30 -5.34
C TYR A 48 -15.99 -0.88 -5.53
N ARG A 49 -15.75 -0.17 -4.43
CA ARG A 49 -15.17 1.17 -4.51
C ARG A 49 -13.75 1.13 -5.05
N LEU A 50 -12.97 0.14 -4.61
CA LEU A 50 -11.62 -0.03 -5.13
C LEU A 50 -11.66 -0.34 -6.63
N GLU A 51 -12.63 -1.13 -7.06
CA GLU A 51 -12.78 -1.41 -8.47
C GLU A 51 -13.12 -0.14 -9.24
N GLN A 52 -14.06 0.65 -8.73
CA GLN A 52 -14.44 1.90 -9.38
C GLN A 52 -13.28 2.88 -9.47
N LYS A 53 -12.42 2.87 -8.48
CA LYS A 53 -11.26 3.76 -8.45
C LYS A 53 -10.10 3.22 -9.30
N GLY A 54 -10.26 2.05 -9.90
CA GLY A 54 -9.21 1.48 -10.73
C GLY A 54 -8.12 0.77 -9.97
N ALA A 55 -8.31 0.54 -8.66
CA ALA A 55 -7.31 -0.13 -7.84
C ALA A 55 -7.46 -1.65 -7.89
N LEU A 56 -8.66 -2.15 -8.15
CA LEU A 56 -8.93 -3.56 -8.34
C LEU A 56 -9.63 -3.75 -9.66
N ARG A 57 -9.52 -4.95 -10.22
CA ARG A 57 -10.24 -5.32 -11.44
C ARG A 57 -10.88 -6.68 -11.25
N ARG A 58 -12.02 -6.87 -11.89
CA ARG A 58 -12.67 -8.16 -11.88
C ARG A 58 -11.90 -9.10 -12.80
N VAL A 59 -11.75 -10.32 -12.36
CA VAL A 59 -10.99 -11.28 -13.14
C VAL A 59 -11.91 -12.34 -13.74
N LYS A 60 -12.44 -13.20 -12.88
CA LYS A 60 -13.31 -14.27 -13.34
C LYS A 60 -14.17 -14.71 -12.18
N LYS A 61 -15.20 -15.50 -12.50
CA LYS A 61 -16.02 -16.10 -11.48
C LYS A 61 -15.66 -17.57 -11.33
N ILE A 62 -15.67 -18.05 -10.11
CA ILE A 62 -15.57 -19.46 -9.82
C ILE A 62 -16.84 -19.78 -9.04
N GLY A 63 -17.75 -20.56 -9.68
CA GLY A 63 -19.09 -20.72 -9.13
C GLY A 63 -19.78 -19.38 -9.06
N ASN A 64 -20.26 -19.01 -7.88
CA ASN A 64 -20.90 -17.72 -7.67
C ASN A 64 -19.93 -16.66 -7.14
N ALA A 65 -18.68 -17.01 -6.97
CA ALA A 65 -17.71 -16.10 -6.38
C ALA A 65 -17.00 -15.30 -7.45
N GLN A 66 -17.15 -13.98 -7.41
CA GLN A 66 -16.41 -13.08 -8.27
C GLN A 66 -15.04 -12.87 -7.68
N LEU A 67 -14.00 -13.05 -8.50
CA LEU A 67 -12.62 -12.81 -8.08
C LEU A 67 -12.17 -11.45 -8.54
N PHE A 68 -11.33 -10.82 -7.72
CA PHE A 68 -10.74 -9.53 -8.01
C PHE A 68 -9.22 -9.65 -7.88
N ALA A 69 -8.51 -8.79 -8.60
CA ALA A 69 -7.06 -8.75 -8.54
C ALA A 69 -6.60 -7.30 -8.48
N PRO A 70 -5.43 -7.03 -7.91
CA PRO A 70 -4.90 -5.67 -7.93
C PRO A 70 -4.71 -5.18 -9.37
N ALA A 71 -5.16 -3.96 -9.61
CA ALA A 71 -5.01 -3.32 -10.92
C ALA A 71 -3.91 -2.27 -10.91
N ILE A 72 -3.40 -1.93 -9.73
CA ILE A 72 -2.28 -1.00 -9.59
C ILE A 72 -1.19 -1.68 -8.80
N ASP A 73 0.05 -1.36 -9.14
CA ASP A 73 1.20 -1.93 -8.47
C ASP A 73 1.44 -1.22 -7.15
N GLN A 74 1.76 -1.99 -6.10
CA GLN A 74 1.99 -1.44 -4.77
C GLN A 74 3.11 -0.42 -4.78
N ARG A 75 4.20 -0.73 -5.47
CA ARG A 75 5.35 0.16 -5.53
C ARG A 75 5.00 1.47 -6.23
N GLU A 76 4.26 1.38 -7.31
CA GLU A 76 3.86 2.56 -8.05
C GLU A 76 2.97 3.46 -7.22
N LEU A 77 2.02 2.87 -6.52
CA LEU A 77 1.13 3.65 -5.65
C LEU A 77 1.94 4.34 -4.55
N ARG A 78 2.83 3.59 -3.92
CA ARG A 78 3.64 4.13 -2.84
C ARG A 78 4.53 5.28 -3.33
N SER A 79 5.17 5.09 -4.47
CA SER A 79 6.05 6.12 -5.03
C SER A 79 5.28 7.38 -5.38
N GLY A 80 4.07 7.21 -5.89
CA GLY A 80 3.23 8.35 -6.23
C GLY A 80 2.82 9.14 -5.01
N LEU A 81 2.48 8.43 -3.92
CA LEU A 81 2.10 9.09 -2.68
C LEU A 81 3.28 9.84 -2.07
N VAL A 82 4.48 9.28 -2.17
CA VAL A 82 5.67 9.96 -1.67
C VAL A 82 5.91 11.26 -2.46
N ARG A 83 5.75 11.21 -3.78
CA ARG A 83 5.90 12.41 -4.58
C ARG A 83 4.88 13.47 -4.21
N ASP A 84 3.62 13.07 -3.98
CA ASP A 84 2.59 14.01 -3.57
C ASP A 84 2.94 14.64 -2.22
N LEU A 85 3.42 13.82 -1.30
CA LEU A 85 3.82 14.32 0.01
C LEU A 85 4.96 15.32 -0.11
N LEU A 86 5.95 15.01 -0.96
CA LEU A 86 7.06 15.94 -1.17
C LEU A 86 6.58 17.29 -1.69
N GLU A 87 5.57 17.31 -2.54
CA GLU A 87 5.05 18.56 -3.06
C GLU A 87 4.49 19.45 -1.97
N LEU A 88 3.91 18.84 -0.93
CA LEU A 88 3.42 19.60 0.21
C LEU A 88 4.57 20.27 0.97
N PHE A 89 5.78 19.77 0.79
CA PHE A 89 6.97 20.31 1.43
C PHE A 89 7.84 21.07 0.41
N GLY A 90 7.19 21.62 -0.62
CA GLY A 90 7.90 22.42 -1.62
C GLY A 90 8.89 21.63 -2.44
N GLY A 91 8.74 20.32 -2.51
CA GLY A 91 9.65 19.46 -3.25
C GLY A 91 10.95 19.20 -2.51
N SER A 92 11.05 19.57 -1.24
CA SER A 92 12.27 19.47 -0.47
C SER A 92 12.30 18.21 0.39
N PRO A 93 13.13 17.20 0.02
CA PRO A 93 13.28 16.03 0.89
C PRO A 93 13.85 16.41 2.27
N ARG A 94 14.74 17.41 2.29
CA ARG A 94 15.33 17.86 3.55
C ARG A 94 14.29 18.39 4.51
N LEU A 95 13.36 19.19 3.99
CA LEU A 95 12.29 19.74 4.82
C LEU A 95 11.38 18.64 5.34
N LEU A 96 11.06 17.69 4.47
CA LEU A 96 10.24 16.56 4.87
C LEU A 96 10.91 15.76 5.98
N VAL A 97 12.19 15.44 5.82
CA VAL A 97 12.93 14.68 6.82
C VAL A 97 13.02 15.45 8.13
N SER A 98 13.28 16.76 8.07
CA SER A 98 13.31 17.59 9.27
C SER A 98 11.99 17.51 10.03
N ASN A 99 10.88 17.58 9.29
CA ASN A 99 9.56 17.51 9.91
C ASN A 99 9.33 16.14 10.55
N LEU A 100 9.76 15.09 9.89
CA LEU A 100 9.63 13.73 10.45
C LEU A 100 10.43 13.58 11.74
N LEU A 101 11.61 14.20 11.79
CA LEU A 101 12.42 14.18 13.00
C LEU A 101 11.77 14.98 14.11
N GLU A 102 11.22 16.16 13.79
CA GLU A 102 10.59 17.01 14.79
C GLU A 102 9.37 16.35 15.41
N THR A 103 8.61 15.63 14.62
CA THR A 103 7.40 14.97 15.13
C THR A 103 7.69 13.64 15.81
N GLY A 104 8.91 13.15 15.70
CA GLY A 104 9.27 11.86 16.29
C GLY A 104 8.91 10.68 15.42
N ALA A 105 8.33 10.90 14.23
CA ALA A 105 8.02 9.81 13.33
C ALA A 105 9.28 9.14 12.81
N LEU A 106 10.37 9.90 12.77
CA LEU A 106 11.67 9.40 12.37
C LEU A 106 12.67 9.83 13.43
N THR A 107 13.59 8.94 13.79
CA THR A 107 14.60 9.27 14.79
C THR A 107 15.98 9.27 14.16
N LEU A 108 16.93 9.88 14.84
CA LEU A 108 18.32 9.85 14.37
C LEU A 108 18.85 8.43 14.34
N ARG A 109 18.37 7.59 15.25
CA ARG A 109 18.73 6.18 15.24
C ARG A 109 18.23 5.49 13.97
N ASP A 110 16.99 5.81 13.57
CA ASP A 110 16.46 5.29 12.32
C ASP A 110 17.32 5.68 11.14
N LEU A 111 17.76 6.94 11.10
CA LEU A 111 18.61 7.43 10.01
C LEU A 111 19.92 6.65 9.96
N LYS A 112 20.50 6.40 11.14
CA LYS A 112 21.74 5.65 11.18
C LYS A 112 21.55 4.22 10.70
N LEU A 113 20.46 3.58 11.13
CA LEU A 113 20.14 2.23 10.69
C LEU A 113 19.94 2.15 9.18
N LEU A 114 19.26 3.14 8.63
CA LEU A 114 19.05 3.20 7.20
C LEU A 114 20.35 3.41 6.44
N GLN A 115 21.21 4.24 6.97
CA GLN A 115 22.50 4.49 6.38
C GLN A 115 23.37 3.25 6.38
N ASP A 116 23.40 2.54 7.52
CA ASP A 116 24.16 1.31 7.64
C ASP A 116 23.64 0.23 6.71
N ALA A 117 22.31 0.07 6.64
CA ALA A 117 21.70 -0.91 5.77
C ALA A 117 22.01 -0.60 4.31
N ARG A 118 21.99 0.67 3.96
CA ARG A 118 22.27 1.09 2.60
C ARG A 118 23.71 0.82 2.22
N THR A 119 24.63 1.08 3.13
CA THR A 119 26.05 0.82 2.91
C THR A 119 26.30 -0.66 2.75
N GLY A 120 25.69 -1.49 3.65
CA GLY A 120 25.81 -2.94 3.56
C GLY A 120 25.18 -3.47 2.29
N ARG A 121 24.02 -2.94 1.94
CA ARG A 121 23.35 -3.36 0.72
C ARG A 121 24.14 -2.95 -0.52
N GLY A 122 24.77 -1.78 -0.46
CA GLY A 122 25.59 -1.33 -1.57
C GLY A 122 26.70 -2.29 -1.92
N ARG A 123 27.30 -2.88 -0.89
CA ARG A 123 28.32 -3.90 -1.11
C ARG A 123 27.72 -5.26 -1.41
N GLY A 124 26.70 -5.64 -0.64
CA GLY A 124 26.07 -6.94 -0.85
C GLY A 124 25.20 -6.98 -2.07
N GLY A 125 24.62 -5.86 -2.41
CA GLY A 125 23.72 -5.77 -3.55
C GLY A 125 24.39 -6.11 -4.86
N LYS A 126 25.67 -5.91 -4.91
CA LYS A 126 26.41 -6.22 -6.13
C LYS A 126 26.46 -7.72 -6.39
N SER A 127 26.44 -8.51 -5.35
CA SER A 127 26.55 -9.95 -5.50
C SER A 127 25.33 -10.56 -6.13
N HIS A 128 24.19 -9.90 -6.00
CA HIS A 128 22.99 -10.44 -6.63
C HIS A 128 22.30 -9.40 -7.50
N GLY A 129 23.09 -8.51 -7.96
CA GLY A 129 22.68 -7.60 -9.01
C GLY A 129 21.81 -6.50 -8.63
#